data_5f95954be162b427ce5dac37f0515215
#
_entry.id   5f95954be162b427ce5dac37f0515215
#
_cell.length_a   1.000
_cell.length_b   1.000
_cell.length_c   1.000
_cell.angle_alpha   90.00
_cell.angle_beta   90.00
_cell.angle_gamma   90.00
#
_symmetry.space_group_name_H-M   'P 1'
#
loop_
_entity.id
_entity.type
_entity.pdbx_description
1 polymer ?
#
loop_
_entity_poly.entity_id
_entity_poly.type
_entity_poly.pdbx_seq_one_letter_code
_entity_poly.pdbx_strand_id
1 'polypeptide(L)'
;VSPLPRPGVRIRLRRTLPRLARRLRLRFGVDPYTIFSDIIAGRAPASTVYEDSDVLAFMDIRPMTPGHLLVVPKVPARSLAELDPAIGGKLFQVGQKLAAALRASEVACDGVNFFLADGVAAGQEVFHVHLHVIPRTAGDGFGLRGRPTSPPRADLDYLAGSIRGALTRAESASS
;
A
#
# COMPACT_ATOMS: atom_id res chain seq x y z
N VAL A 1 -33.43 -11.84 7.46
CA VAL A 1 -32.31 -12.52 6.83
C VAL A 1 -32.29 -12.06 5.39
N SER A 2 -31.45 -11.07 5.05
CA SER A 2 -31.28 -10.63 3.66
C SER A 2 -30.26 -11.55 2.97
N PRO A 3 -30.54 -12.06 1.77
CA PRO A 3 -29.61 -12.94 1.05
C PRO A 3 -28.39 -12.17 0.58
N LEU A 4 -27.21 -12.79 0.69
CA LEU A 4 -25.95 -12.31 0.16
C LEU A 4 -26.06 -12.07 -1.37
N PRO A 5 -25.42 -11.03 -1.93
CA PRO A 5 -25.48 -10.75 -3.35
C PRO A 5 -24.80 -11.88 -4.16
N ARG A 6 -25.44 -12.31 -5.23
CA ARG A 6 -25.00 -13.36 -6.14
C ARG A 6 -23.68 -13.00 -6.85
N PRO A 7 -22.78 -13.96 -7.14
CA PRO A 7 -21.57 -13.71 -7.91
C PRO A 7 -21.94 -13.37 -9.36
N GLY A 8 -21.65 -12.12 -9.78
CA GLY A 8 -21.97 -11.71 -11.16
C GLY A 8 -21.68 -10.25 -11.49
N VAL A 9 -21.21 -9.43 -10.57
CA VAL A 9 -20.88 -8.03 -10.90
C VAL A 9 -19.46 -7.97 -11.47
N ARG A 10 -19.33 -8.18 -12.79
CA ARG A 10 -18.15 -7.72 -13.54
C ARG A 10 -18.14 -6.19 -13.50
N ILE A 11 -17.46 -5.61 -12.53
CA ILE A 11 -17.16 -4.18 -12.51
C ILE A 11 -16.33 -3.89 -13.76
N ARG A 12 -16.88 -3.10 -14.68
CA ARG A 12 -16.15 -2.61 -15.86
C ARG A 12 -15.08 -1.60 -15.38
N LEU A 13 -13.95 -2.10 -14.91
CA LEU A 13 -12.78 -1.31 -14.47
C LEU A 13 -12.20 -0.39 -15.54
N ARG A 14 -12.53 -0.62 -16.82
CA ARG A 14 -11.93 0.12 -17.95
C ARG A 14 -12.29 1.62 -18.05
N ARG A 15 -13.33 2.11 -17.36
CA ARG A 15 -13.77 3.52 -17.47
C ARG A 15 -13.40 4.42 -16.29
N THR A 16 -13.02 3.87 -15.15
CA THR A 16 -12.74 4.66 -13.95
C THR A 16 -11.27 5.05 -13.80
N LEU A 17 -10.33 4.20 -14.24
CA LEU A 17 -8.89 4.45 -14.15
C LEU A 17 -8.41 5.73 -14.85
N PRO A 18 -8.79 6.02 -16.12
CA PRO A 18 -8.35 7.26 -16.78
C PRO A 18 -8.87 8.52 -16.11
N ARG A 19 -10.09 8.47 -15.55
CA ARG A 19 -10.68 9.61 -14.83
C ARG A 19 -10.01 9.86 -13.49
N LEU A 20 -9.65 8.81 -12.77
CA LEU A 20 -8.93 8.92 -11.50
C LEU A 20 -7.52 9.48 -11.73
N ALA A 21 -6.76 8.94 -12.67
CA ALA A 21 -5.44 9.42 -13.04
C ALA A 21 -5.47 10.91 -13.45
N ARG A 22 -6.44 11.30 -14.27
CA ARG A 22 -6.64 12.71 -14.66
C ARG A 22 -6.96 13.58 -13.43
N ARG A 23 -7.81 13.12 -12.53
CA ARG A 23 -8.17 13.84 -11.30
C ARG A 23 -6.96 14.02 -10.38
N LEU A 24 -6.13 12.99 -10.22
CA LEU A 24 -4.89 13.05 -9.44
C LEU A 24 -3.86 14.00 -10.06
N ARG A 25 -3.66 13.93 -11.38
CA ARG A 25 -2.79 14.86 -12.11
C ARG A 25 -3.25 16.32 -11.98
N LEU A 26 -4.54 16.59 -12.14
CA LEU A 26 -5.11 17.93 -11.99
C LEU A 26 -5.05 18.44 -10.56
N ARG A 27 -5.17 17.53 -9.55
CA ARG A 27 -5.18 17.90 -8.15
C ARG A 27 -3.77 18.10 -7.58
N PHE A 28 -2.77 17.36 -8.09
CA PHE A 28 -1.46 17.25 -7.45
C PHE A 28 -0.27 17.53 -8.38
N GLY A 29 -0.51 17.76 -9.67
CA GLY A 29 0.53 18.06 -10.66
C GLY A 29 1.47 16.89 -10.98
N VAL A 30 1.22 15.68 -10.44
CA VAL A 30 2.05 14.48 -10.64
C VAL A 30 1.31 13.40 -11.43
N ASP A 31 2.05 12.64 -12.25
CA ASP A 31 1.49 11.48 -12.93
C ASP A 31 1.54 10.26 -12.02
N PRO A 32 0.39 9.68 -11.62
CA PRO A 32 0.34 8.54 -10.71
C PRO A 32 0.89 7.24 -11.29
N TYR A 33 1.21 7.20 -12.57
CA TYR A 33 1.81 6.02 -13.22
C TYR A 33 3.33 6.11 -13.36
N THR A 34 3.91 7.30 -13.29
CA THR A 34 5.34 7.50 -13.58
C THR A 34 6.12 8.15 -12.46
N ILE A 35 5.47 8.83 -11.52
CA ILE A 35 6.18 9.66 -10.52
C ILE A 35 7.23 8.87 -9.73
N PHE A 36 6.95 7.65 -9.28
CA PHE A 36 7.94 6.88 -8.52
C PHE A 36 9.05 6.34 -9.43
N SER A 37 8.72 5.95 -10.67
CA SER A 37 9.74 5.59 -11.68
C SER A 37 10.64 6.78 -12.03
N ASP A 38 10.10 7.99 -12.05
CA ASP A 38 10.87 9.20 -12.29
C ASP A 38 11.78 9.54 -11.12
N ILE A 39 11.32 9.34 -9.87
CA ILE A 39 12.15 9.48 -8.65
C ILE A 39 13.28 8.44 -8.66
N ILE A 40 12.98 7.16 -8.90
CA ILE A 40 13.95 6.07 -8.97
C ILE A 40 15.03 6.34 -10.03
N ALA A 41 14.64 6.91 -11.15
CA ALA A 41 15.56 7.26 -12.24
C ALA A 41 16.25 8.63 -12.06
N GLY A 42 16.04 9.32 -10.94
CA GLY A 42 16.63 10.65 -10.68
C GLY A 42 16.06 11.79 -11.53
N ARG A 43 14.94 11.57 -12.24
CA ARG A 43 14.28 12.60 -13.07
C ARG A 43 13.34 13.49 -12.27
N ALA A 44 12.88 13.04 -11.11
CA ALA A 44 12.09 13.83 -10.18
C ALA A 44 12.78 13.92 -8.82
N PRO A 45 12.73 15.07 -8.13
CA PRO A 45 13.39 15.22 -6.83
C PRO A 45 12.66 14.44 -5.75
N ALA A 46 13.44 13.87 -4.82
CA ALA A 46 12.93 13.25 -3.59
C ALA A 46 13.95 13.41 -2.45
N SER A 47 13.45 13.48 -1.21
CA SER A 47 14.29 13.42 -0.02
C SER A 47 14.54 11.97 0.35
N THR A 48 15.55 11.36 -0.25
CA THR A 48 15.91 9.95 -0.06
C THR A 48 16.48 9.72 1.33
N VAL A 49 16.03 8.65 1.99
CA VAL A 49 16.47 8.22 3.33
C VAL A 49 17.22 6.90 3.29
N TYR A 50 16.85 6.01 2.38
CA TYR A 50 17.50 4.72 2.19
C TYR A 50 17.44 4.29 0.72
N GLU A 51 18.50 3.64 0.27
CA GLU A 51 18.57 3.07 -1.08
C GLU A 51 19.48 1.85 -1.09
N ASP A 52 19.05 0.79 -1.79
CA ASP A 52 19.90 -0.35 -2.17
C ASP A 52 19.61 -0.80 -3.61
N SER A 53 20.03 -2.01 -3.98
CA SER A 53 19.82 -2.56 -5.33
C SER A 53 18.34 -2.69 -5.72
N ASP A 54 17.47 -2.97 -4.76
CA ASP A 54 16.10 -3.42 -5.00
C ASP A 54 15.03 -2.42 -4.60
N VAL A 55 15.33 -1.58 -3.59
CA VAL A 55 14.35 -0.66 -3.01
C VAL A 55 14.91 0.73 -2.79
N LEU A 56 14.02 1.72 -2.80
CA LEU A 56 14.27 3.11 -2.48
C LEU A 56 13.28 3.56 -1.39
N ALA A 57 13.74 4.32 -0.40
CA ALA A 57 12.87 4.95 0.58
C ALA A 57 13.09 6.45 0.63
N PHE A 58 12.01 7.22 0.63
CA PHE A 58 12.03 8.68 0.60
C PHE A 58 10.85 9.27 1.39
N MET A 59 10.95 10.56 1.71
CA MET A 59 9.90 11.28 2.42
C MET A 59 8.67 11.47 1.53
N ASP A 60 7.49 11.23 2.10
CA ASP A 60 6.23 11.60 1.43
C ASP A 60 6.10 13.12 1.39
N ILE A 61 5.85 13.68 0.19
CA ILE A 61 5.63 15.13 0.01
C ILE A 61 4.29 15.62 0.55
N ARG A 62 3.38 14.70 0.90
CA ARG A 62 2.07 14.97 1.53
C ARG A 62 1.91 14.12 2.79
N PRO A 63 2.78 14.32 3.78
CA PRO A 63 2.85 13.42 4.92
C PRO A 63 1.56 13.45 5.75
N MET A 64 1.13 12.27 6.22
CA MET A 64 0.04 12.14 7.20
C MET A 64 0.47 12.68 8.57
N THR A 65 1.73 12.44 8.92
CA THR A 65 2.40 12.94 10.12
C THR A 65 3.83 13.35 9.74
N PRO A 66 4.49 14.28 10.46
CA PRO A 66 5.89 14.60 10.22
C PRO A 66 6.76 13.32 10.29
N GLY A 67 7.63 13.13 9.30
CA GLY A 67 8.47 11.93 9.21
C GLY A 67 7.85 10.76 8.44
N HIS A 68 6.68 10.92 7.81
CA HIS A 68 6.07 9.89 6.95
C HIS A 68 6.97 9.54 5.76
N LEU A 69 7.30 8.27 5.61
CA LEU A 69 8.18 7.71 4.59
C LEU A 69 7.41 6.76 3.67
N LEU A 70 7.89 6.64 2.43
CA LEU A 70 7.48 5.63 1.46
C LEU A 70 8.66 4.70 1.16
N VAL A 71 8.42 3.41 1.11
CA VAL A 71 9.38 2.39 0.63
C VAL A 71 8.82 1.79 -0.64
N VAL A 72 9.56 1.91 -1.74
CA VAL A 72 9.14 1.47 -3.07
C VAL A 72 10.14 0.48 -3.66
N PRO A 73 9.68 -0.54 -4.42
CA PRO A 73 10.57 -1.38 -5.21
C PRO A 73 11.14 -0.56 -6.38
N LYS A 74 12.41 -0.80 -6.74
CA LYS A 74 13.02 -0.16 -7.93
C LYS A 74 12.47 -0.73 -9.23
N VAL A 75 12.10 -2.02 -9.24
CA VAL A 75 11.39 -2.64 -10.36
C VAL A 75 9.91 -2.29 -10.25
N PRO A 76 9.31 -1.66 -11.27
CA PRO A 76 7.91 -1.26 -11.21
C PRO A 76 6.96 -2.45 -11.06
N ALA A 77 6.05 -2.37 -10.07
CA ALA A 77 4.93 -3.29 -9.88
C ALA A 77 3.69 -2.46 -9.55
N ARG A 78 2.60 -2.61 -10.31
CA ARG A 78 1.38 -1.82 -10.12
C ARG A 78 0.52 -2.29 -8.97
N SER A 79 0.62 -3.58 -8.65
CA SER A 79 -0.17 -4.27 -7.64
C SER A 79 0.68 -5.32 -6.92
N LEU A 80 0.19 -5.86 -5.82
CA LEU A 80 0.84 -6.98 -5.14
C LEU A 80 0.92 -8.24 -6.01
N ALA A 81 -0.01 -8.42 -6.96
CA ALA A 81 0.03 -9.56 -7.89
C ALA A 81 1.19 -9.47 -8.90
N GLU A 82 1.72 -8.28 -9.16
CA GLU A 82 2.86 -8.05 -10.05
C GLU A 82 4.20 -7.98 -9.29
N LEU A 83 4.15 -7.86 -7.96
CA LEU A 83 5.35 -7.71 -7.13
C LEU A 83 5.98 -9.07 -6.84
N ASP A 84 7.29 -9.19 -7.09
CA ASP A 84 8.07 -10.34 -6.64
C ASP A 84 7.95 -10.49 -5.11
N PRO A 85 7.56 -11.68 -4.60
CA PRO A 85 7.39 -11.92 -3.16
C PRO A 85 8.65 -11.64 -2.33
N ALA A 86 9.86 -11.90 -2.87
CA ALA A 86 11.11 -11.61 -2.19
C ALA A 86 11.30 -10.09 -2.01
N ILE A 87 10.95 -9.31 -3.05
CA ILE A 87 10.96 -7.84 -2.98
C ILE A 87 9.90 -7.33 -2.02
N GLY A 88 8.70 -7.95 -2.01
CA GLY A 88 7.66 -7.64 -1.01
C GLY A 88 8.15 -7.84 0.43
N GLY A 89 8.84 -8.95 0.71
CA GLY A 89 9.50 -9.19 1.98
C GLY A 89 10.56 -8.14 2.32
N LYS A 90 11.32 -7.71 1.32
CA LYS A 90 12.36 -6.67 1.48
C LYS A 90 11.79 -5.29 1.80
N LEU A 91 10.65 -4.90 1.20
CA LEU A 91 9.94 -3.66 1.57
C LEU A 91 9.64 -3.62 3.07
N PHE A 92 9.16 -4.75 3.63
CA PHE A 92 8.86 -4.85 5.06
C PHE A 92 10.12 -4.80 5.92
N GLN A 93 11.20 -5.50 5.54
CA GLN A 93 12.48 -5.48 6.25
C GLN A 93 13.08 -4.06 6.31
N VAL A 94 13.04 -3.33 5.19
CA VAL A 94 13.49 -1.93 5.15
C VAL A 94 12.56 -1.05 5.99
N GLY A 95 11.25 -1.26 5.93
CA GLY A 95 10.29 -0.61 6.81
C GLY A 95 10.62 -0.77 8.30
N GLN A 96 11.02 -1.98 8.74
CA GLN A 96 11.45 -2.23 10.12
C GLN A 96 12.70 -1.41 10.50
N LYS A 97 13.70 -1.35 9.59
CA LYS A 97 14.91 -0.52 9.80
C LYS A 97 14.55 0.96 9.95
N LEU A 98 13.66 1.45 9.07
CA LEU A 98 13.19 2.84 9.11
C LEU A 98 12.37 3.14 10.37
N ALA A 99 11.56 2.20 10.84
CA ALA A 99 10.81 2.35 12.09
C ALA A 99 11.74 2.47 13.32
N ALA A 100 12.87 1.76 13.33
CA ALA A 100 13.90 1.91 14.35
C ALA A 100 14.61 3.27 14.24
N ALA A 101 14.96 3.68 13.00
CA ALA A 101 15.61 4.95 12.75
C ALA A 101 14.72 6.16 13.14
N LEU A 102 13.42 6.10 12.84
CA LEU A 102 12.45 7.13 13.26
C LEU A 102 12.46 7.34 14.78
N ARG A 103 12.44 6.24 15.56
CA ARG A 103 12.48 6.31 17.04
C ARG A 103 13.80 6.83 17.59
N ALA A 104 14.89 6.67 16.84
CA ALA A 104 16.22 7.15 17.23
C ALA A 104 16.55 8.55 16.70
N SER A 105 15.68 9.13 15.87
CA SER A 105 15.85 10.46 15.27
C SER A 105 15.16 11.54 16.10
N GLU A 106 15.21 12.79 15.61
CA GLU A 106 14.48 13.93 16.19
C GLU A 106 12.98 13.93 15.84
N VAL A 107 12.50 12.97 15.01
CA VAL A 107 11.09 12.84 14.68
C VAL A 107 10.33 12.32 15.89
N ALA A 108 9.27 13.01 16.30
CA ALA A 108 8.39 12.54 17.36
C ALA A 108 7.71 11.22 16.95
N CYS A 109 8.02 10.12 17.65
CA CYS A 109 7.62 8.77 17.24
C CYS A 109 7.46 7.82 18.44
N ASP A 110 6.24 7.73 18.98
CA ASP A 110 5.88 6.76 20.01
C ASP A 110 5.53 5.38 19.41
N GLY A 111 5.08 5.37 18.15
CA GLY A 111 4.66 4.19 17.40
C GLY A 111 4.88 4.34 15.91
N VAL A 112 4.70 3.26 15.15
CA VAL A 112 4.76 3.30 13.67
C VAL A 112 3.61 2.47 13.12
N ASN A 113 2.87 3.03 12.16
CA ASN A 113 1.97 2.27 11.32
C ASN A 113 2.62 1.96 9.98
N PHE A 114 2.49 0.71 9.54
CA PHE A 114 2.71 0.31 8.17
C PHE A 114 1.38 0.24 7.45
N PHE A 115 1.31 0.82 6.26
CA PHE A 115 0.12 0.81 5.44
C PHE A 115 0.52 0.58 3.98
N LEU A 116 -0.19 -0.31 3.28
CA LEU A 116 -0.03 -0.55 1.86
C LEU A 116 -1.44 -0.65 1.26
N ALA A 117 -1.70 0.13 0.21
CA ALA A 117 -2.94 0.09 -0.54
C ALA A 117 -2.70 -0.66 -1.86
N ASP A 118 -3.44 -1.75 -2.07
CA ASP A 118 -3.46 -2.49 -3.33
C ASP A 118 -4.81 -2.31 -4.03
N GLY A 119 -4.80 -1.55 -5.10
CA GLY A 119 -5.97 -1.21 -5.89
C GLY A 119 -6.73 0.04 -5.42
N VAL A 120 -7.52 0.59 -6.33
CA VAL A 120 -8.27 1.85 -6.15
C VAL A 120 -9.25 1.79 -4.98
N ALA A 121 -9.91 0.64 -4.76
CA ALA A 121 -10.86 0.45 -3.67
C ALA A 121 -10.19 0.49 -2.29
N ALA A 122 -8.90 0.14 -2.23
CA ALA A 122 -8.08 0.24 -1.02
C ALA A 122 -7.46 1.62 -0.82
N GLY A 123 -7.66 2.56 -1.76
CA GLY A 123 -7.12 3.92 -1.70
C GLY A 123 -5.76 4.09 -2.37
N GLN A 124 -5.32 3.15 -3.22
CA GLN A 124 -4.10 3.31 -3.99
C GLN A 124 -4.24 4.49 -4.96
N GLU A 125 -3.41 5.51 -4.78
CA GLU A 125 -3.37 6.70 -5.63
C GLU A 125 -2.26 6.65 -6.67
N VAL A 126 -1.09 6.10 -6.33
CA VAL A 126 0.04 5.89 -7.24
C VAL A 126 0.12 4.41 -7.60
N PHE A 127 0.11 4.11 -8.91
CA PHE A 127 0.11 2.73 -9.43
C PHE A 127 1.53 2.17 -9.55
N HIS A 128 2.18 2.12 -8.44
CA HIS A 128 3.47 1.51 -8.15
C HIS A 128 3.41 1.11 -6.67
N VAL A 129 3.61 -0.16 -6.37
CA VAL A 129 3.51 -0.65 -4.98
C VAL A 129 4.40 0.16 -4.06
N HIS A 130 3.87 0.59 -2.94
CA HIS A 130 4.61 1.34 -1.94
C HIS A 130 4.10 1.04 -0.53
N LEU A 131 5.04 0.85 0.37
CA LEU A 131 4.79 0.69 1.78
C LEU A 131 4.97 2.04 2.48
N HIS A 132 3.89 2.53 3.08
CA HIS A 132 3.95 3.70 3.97
C HIS A 132 4.51 3.31 5.32
N VAL A 133 5.45 4.09 5.84
CA VAL A 133 6.01 4.01 7.19
C VAL A 133 5.67 5.32 7.90
N ILE A 134 4.68 5.28 8.77
CA ILE A 134 4.04 6.48 9.34
C ILE A 134 4.37 6.54 10.84
N PRO A 135 5.22 7.48 11.29
CA PRO A 135 5.44 7.68 12.72
C PRO A 135 4.18 8.23 13.38
N ARG A 136 3.94 7.80 14.61
CA ARG A 136 2.75 8.10 15.37
C ARG A 136 3.08 8.63 16.75
N THR A 137 2.28 9.58 17.19
CA THR A 137 2.27 10.04 18.58
C THR A 137 0.87 9.97 19.17
N ALA A 138 0.77 9.91 20.48
CA ALA A 138 -0.53 9.88 21.14
C ALA A 138 -1.35 11.12 20.77
N GLY A 139 -2.58 10.92 20.28
CA GLY A 139 -3.49 12.02 19.95
C GLY A 139 -3.21 12.74 18.64
N ASP A 140 -2.40 12.22 17.73
CA ASP A 140 -2.05 12.83 16.43
C ASP A 140 -3.23 12.90 15.42
N GLY A 141 -4.40 12.40 15.79
CA GLY A 141 -5.62 12.47 14.98
C GLY A 141 -5.68 11.51 13.79
N PHE A 142 -4.62 10.75 13.51
CA PHE A 142 -4.61 9.74 12.46
C PHE A 142 -5.10 8.38 12.96
N GLY A 143 -5.83 7.63 12.16
CA GLY A 143 -6.27 6.28 12.49
C GLY A 143 -7.14 5.66 11.42
N LEU A 144 -7.34 4.36 11.51
CA LEU A 144 -8.28 3.62 10.66
C LEU A 144 -9.71 4.02 11.03
N ARG A 145 -10.48 4.43 10.03
CA ARG A 145 -11.91 4.77 10.18
C ARG A 145 -12.74 3.62 9.62
N GLY A 146 -13.04 2.66 10.44
CA GLY A 146 -13.93 1.55 10.12
C GLY A 146 -14.94 1.35 11.24
N ARG A 147 -16.07 0.70 10.93
CA ARG A 147 -17.02 0.23 11.94
C ARG A 147 -16.88 -1.27 12.06
N PRO A 148 -16.24 -1.79 13.12
CA PRO A 148 -16.16 -3.22 13.34
C PRO A 148 -17.56 -3.83 13.48
N THR A 149 -17.73 -5.03 12.97
CA THR A 149 -18.93 -5.83 13.12
C THR A 149 -18.62 -7.08 13.93
N SER A 150 -19.65 -7.76 14.45
CA SER A 150 -19.49 -9.00 15.19
C SER A 150 -20.30 -10.10 14.49
N PRO A 151 -19.81 -10.63 13.36
CA PRO A 151 -20.52 -11.66 12.63
C PRO A 151 -20.57 -12.99 13.43
N PRO A 152 -21.59 -13.85 13.19
CA PRO A 152 -21.64 -15.18 13.75
C PRO A 152 -20.39 -16.01 13.39
N ARG A 153 -19.97 -16.92 14.27
CA ARG A 153 -18.82 -17.79 14.05
C ARG A 153 -18.92 -18.60 12.76
N ALA A 154 -20.12 -19.10 12.44
CA ALA A 154 -20.37 -19.87 11.22
C ALA A 154 -20.05 -19.08 9.94
N ASP A 155 -20.33 -17.76 9.90
CA ASP A 155 -20.03 -16.92 8.75
C ASP A 155 -18.51 -16.74 8.59
N LEU A 156 -17.80 -16.58 9.70
CA LEU A 156 -16.33 -16.51 9.71
C LEU A 156 -15.71 -17.82 9.22
N ASP A 157 -16.22 -18.97 9.67
CA ASP A 157 -15.72 -20.29 9.27
C ASP A 157 -15.97 -20.57 7.78
N TYR A 158 -17.14 -20.16 7.26
CA TYR A 158 -17.46 -20.23 5.83
C TYR A 158 -16.50 -19.40 4.98
N LEU A 159 -16.28 -18.14 5.33
CA LEU A 159 -15.37 -17.25 4.61
C LEU A 159 -13.92 -17.76 4.67
N ALA A 160 -13.48 -18.23 5.85
CA ALA A 160 -12.16 -18.83 6.02
C ALA A 160 -11.98 -20.07 5.14
N GLY A 161 -13.00 -20.93 5.03
CA GLY A 161 -13.01 -22.10 4.14
C GLY A 161 -12.87 -21.70 2.67
N SER A 162 -13.60 -20.69 2.25
CA SER A 162 -13.52 -20.15 0.89
C SER A 162 -12.11 -19.63 0.53
N ILE A 163 -11.50 -18.87 1.44
CA ILE A 163 -10.15 -18.30 1.27
C ILE A 163 -9.10 -19.43 1.22
N ARG A 164 -9.15 -20.40 2.14
CA ARG A 164 -8.24 -21.56 2.12
C ARG A 164 -8.31 -22.32 0.80
N GLY A 165 -9.52 -22.59 0.29
CA GLY A 165 -9.70 -23.25 -0.99
C GLY A 165 -9.11 -22.47 -2.17
N ALA A 166 -9.16 -21.15 -2.13
CA ALA A 166 -8.52 -20.29 -3.14
C ALA A 166 -7.00 -20.35 -3.08
N LEU A 167 -6.42 -20.34 -1.87
CA LEU A 167 -4.96 -20.48 -1.66
C LEU A 167 -4.43 -21.78 -2.22
N THR A 168 -5.05 -22.92 -1.89
CA THR A 168 -4.64 -24.24 -2.40
C THR A 168 -4.66 -24.30 -3.93
N ARG A 169 -5.68 -23.71 -4.57
CA ARG A 169 -5.75 -23.69 -6.05
C ARG A 169 -4.65 -22.80 -6.65
N ALA A 170 -4.30 -21.69 -6.03
CA ALA A 170 -3.24 -20.81 -6.50
C ALA A 170 -1.87 -21.49 -6.43
N GLU A 171 -1.58 -22.19 -5.34
CA GLU A 171 -0.35 -22.97 -5.14
C GLU A 171 -0.22 -24.10 -6.18
N SER A 172 -1.32 -24.85 -6.43
CA SER A 172 -1.33 -25.91 -7.44
C SER A 172 -1.16 -25.45 -8.88
N ALA A 173 -1.50 -24.18 -9.17
CA ALA A 173 -1.34 -23.59 -10.50
C ALA A 173 0.08 -23.04 -10.73
N SER A 174 0.89 -22.88 -9.68
CA SER A 174 2.25 -22.34 -9.72
C SER A 174 3.34 -23.43 -9.67
N SER A 175 2.94 -24.70 -9.47
CA SER A 175 3.77 -25.91 -9.47
C SER A 175 3.79 -26.57 -10.85
#